data_afd8ec3c30e4ca3a65bbf503aab2e2c2
#
_entry.id   afd8ec3c30e4ca3a65bbf503aab2e2c2
#
_cell.length_a   1.000
_cell.length_b   1.000
_cell.length_c   1.000
_cell.angle_alpha   90.00
_cell.angle_beta   90.00
_cell.angle_gamma   90.00
#
_symmetry.space_group_name_H-M   'P 1'
#
loop_
_entity.id
_entity.type
_entity.pdbx_description
1 polymer ?
#
loop_
_entity_poly.entity_id
_entity_poly.type
_entity_poly.pdbx_seq_one_letter_code
_entity_poly.pdbx_strand_id
1 'polypeptide(L)'
;SDLCMAGVSGAVQTQILGISSGEMVRDENCERLKISKTLYDMGMKVAAVSVLCQDRRVYDAMEMAGTPCPFLGKIGDQATDEWKANPHRIPVTEEMETKEDVQKRNAAVAAGGLSLALLLLLL
;
A
#
# COMPACT_ATOMS: atom_id res chain seq x y z
N SER A 1 -5.36 24.65 4.38
CA SER A 1 -5.41 23.52 3.46
C SER A 1 -5.62 22.21 4.20
N ASP A 2 -6.81 22.06 4.77
CA ASP A 2 -7.14 20.85 5.52
C ASP A 2 -7.79 19.77 4.66
N LEU A 3 -7.93 19.99 3.37
CA LEU A 3 -8.53 19.05 2.45
C LEU A 3 -7.44 18.20 1.78
N CYS A 4 -7.43 16.90 2.10
CA CYS A 4 -6.58 15.93 1.43
C CYS A 4 -7.19 15.47 0.10
N MET A 5 -7.66 16.39 -0.69
CA MET A 5 -8.26 16.12 -2.00
C MET A 5 -7.50 16.91 -3.06
N ALA A 6 -7.03 16.20 -4.06
CA ALA A 6 -6.39 16.81 -5.23
C ALA A 6 -7.34 16.74 -6.42
N GLY A 7 -7.46 17.86 -7.13
CA GLY A 7 -8.17 17.87 -8.40
C GLY A 7 -7.33 17.14 -9.46
N VAL A 8 -7.87 16.08 -10.02
CA VAL A 8 -7.30 15.47 -11.22
C VAL A 8 -7.95 16.16 -12.42
N SER A 9 -7.28 17.16 -12.96
CA SER A 9 -7.62 17.68 -14.26
C SER A 9 -7.07 16.70 -15.29
N GLY A 10 -7.97 16.00 -15.96
CA GLY A 10 -7.56 15.21 -17.12
C GLY A 10 -6.86 16.11 -18.12
N ALA A 11 -5.63 15.76 -18.48
CA ALA A 11 -4.81 16.54 -19.42
C ALA A 11 -5.36 16.55 -20.85
N VAL A 12 -6.45 15.89 -21.10
CA VAL A 12 -7.16 15.95 -22.37
C VAL A 12 -8.18 17.06 -22.28
N GLN A 13 -7.69 18.27 -22.48
CA GLN A 13 -8.58 19.36 -22.86
C GLN A 13 -9.06 19.09 -24.28
N THR A 14 -10.07 18.28 -24.39
CA THR A 14 -10.86 18.30 -25.62
C THR A 14 -11.68 19.59 -25.57
N GLN A 15 -11.15 20.63 -26.16
CA GLN A 15 -11.86 21.90 -26.38
C GLN A 15 -13.18 21.71 -27.13
N ILE A 16 -13.42 20.53 -27.64
CA ILE A 16 -14.55 20.19 -28.49
C ILE A 16 -15.83 19.93 -27.67
N LEU A 17 -15.72 19.61 -26.38
CA LEU A 17 -16.90 19.27 -25.59
C LEU A 17 -17.19 20.16 -24.39
N GLY A 18 -16.31 21.10 -24.06
CA GLY A 18 -16.56 22.08 -22.98
C GLY A 18 -16.87 21.46 -21.61
N ILE A 19 -16.59 20.19 -21.45
CA ILE A 19 -16.81 19.47 -20.20
C ILE A 19 -15.49 19.38 -19.45
N SER A 20 -15.29 20.24 -18.49
CA SER A 20 -14.25 20.06 -17.49
C SER A 20 -14.75 19.02 -16.48
N SER A 21 -14.43 17.76 -16.70
CA SER A 21 -14.61 16.74 -15.67
C SER A 21 -13.45 16.85 -14.67
N GLY A 22 -13.60 17.75 -13.70
CA GLY A 22 -12.71 17.79 -12.55
C GLY A 22 -13.12 16.69 -11.57
N GLU A 23 -12.44 15.56 -11.58
CA GLU A 23 -12.58 14.59 -10.51
C GLU A 23 -11.69 14.99 -9.33
N MET A 24 -12.28 15.00 -8.14
CA MET A 24 -11.55 15.17 -6.89
C MET A 24 -11.13 13.80 -6.39
N VAL A 25 -9.82 13.56 -6.30
CA VAL A 25 -9.26 12.32 -5.79
C VAL A 25 -8.76 12.53 -4.37
N ARG A 26 -9.08 11.60 -3.49
CA ARG A 26 -8.56 11.59 -2.12
C ARG A 26 -7.06 11.32 -2.13
N ASP A 27 -6.31 12.15 -1.44
CA ASP A 27 -4.90 11.91 -1.21
C ASP A 27 -4.73 11.13 0.11
N GLU A 28 -4.53 9.84 0.00
CA GLU A 28 -4.36 8.94 1.15
C GLU A 28 -3.13 9.29 1.99
N ASN A 29 -2.05 9.73 1.35
CA ASN A 29 -0.84 10.15 2.06
C ASN A 29 -1.09 11.38 2.91
N CYS A 30 -1.83 12.36 2.37
CA CYS A 30 -2.22 13.55 3.12
C CYS A 30 -3.12 13.18 4.30
N GLU A 31 -4.11 12.32 4.10
CA GLU A 31 -4.99 11.83 5.17
C GLU A 31 -4.20 11.12 6.26
N ARG A 32 -3.27 10.26 5.88
CA ARG A 32 -2.41 9.53 6.82
C ARG A 32 -1.58 10.47 7.68
N LEU A 33 -0.99 11.50 7.08
CA LEU A 33 -0.22 12.53 7.80
C LEU A 33 -1.09 13.30 8.78
N LYS A 34 -2.31 13.64 8.41
CA LYS A 34 -3.25 14.34 9.29
C LYS A 34 -3.69 13.47 10.46
N ILE A 35 -4.03 12.21 10.20
CA ILE A 35 -4.39 11.26 11.26
C ILE A 35 -3.22 11.08 12.22
N SER A 36 -2.02 10.91 11.71
CA SER A 36 -0.81 10.77 12.52
C SER A 36 -0.57 12.00 13.39
N LYS A 37 -0.69 13.20 12.82
CA LYS A 37 -0.55 14.45 13.57
C LYS A 37 -1.59 14.57 14.67
N THR A 38 -2.84 14.23 14.38
CA THR A 38 -3.92 14.26 15.36
C THR A 38 -3.62 13.32 16.53
N LEU A 39 -3.19 12.09 16.24
CA LEU A 39 -2.81 11.14 17.28
C LEU A 39 -1.63 11.63 18.11
N TYR A 40 -0.64 12.22 17.48
CA TYR A 40 0.52 12.80 18.15
C TYR A 40 0.10 13.93 19.09
N ASP A 41 -0.78 14.82 18.64
CA ASP A 41 -1.28 15.94 19.43
C ASP A 41 -2.12 15.46 20.61
N MET A 42 -2.76 14.31 20.50
CA MET A 42 -3.48 13.65 21.60
C MET A 42 -2.55 12.94 22.59
N GLY A 43 -1.25 12.95 22.35
CA GLY A 43 -0.27 12.25 23.16
C GLY A 43 -0.06 10.78 22.81
N MET A 44 -0.71 10.28 21.77
CA MET A 44 -0.61 8.89 21.32
C MET A 44 0.51 8.72 20.30
N LYS A 45 1.74 8.88 20.75
CA LYS A 45 2.93 8.93 19.87
C LYS A 45 3.18 7.62 19.15
N VAL A 46 3.03 6.49 19.83
CA VAL A 46 3.22 5.16 19.22
C VAL A 46 2.17 4.90 18.16
N ALA A 47 0.93 5.25 18.40
CA ALA A 47 -0.15 5.13 17.43
C ALA A 47 0.11 6.04 16.22
N ALA A 48 0.59 7.26 16.43
CA ALA A 48 0.94 8.20 15.37
C ALA A 48 2.01 7.61 14.44
N VAL A 49 3.06 7.02 15.00
CA VAL A 49 4.11 6.35 14.22
C VAL A 49 3.55 5.13 13.49
N SER A 50 2.69 4.37 14.14
CA SER A 50 2.07 3.17 13.54
C SER A 50 1.22 3.50 12.32
N VAL A 51 0.52 4.63 12.32
CA VAL A 51 -0.23 5.12 11.16
C VAL A 51 0.72 5.42 10.00
N LEU A 52 1.82 6.12 10.25
CA LEU A 52 2.83 6.41 9.23
C LEU A 52 3.46 5.13 8.67
N CYS A 53 3.63 4.12 9.51
CA CYS A 53 4.21 2.82 9.14
C CYS A 53 3.33 1.98 8.21
N GLN A 54 2.12 2.40 7.91
CA GLN A 54 1.30 1.79 6.86
C GLN A 54 1.87 2.06 5.45
N ASP A 55 2.69 3.07 5.32
CA ASP A 55 3.43 3.35 4.10
C ASP A 55 4.73 2.53 4.08
N ARG A 56 4.92 1.73 3.04
CA ARG A 56 6.13 0.90 2.89
C ARG A 56 7.42 1.71 2.96
N ARG A 57 7.41 2.92 2.44
CA ARG A 57 8.57 3.81 2.47
C ARG A 57 8.97 4.17 3.89
N VAL A 58 7.99 4.43 4.74
CA VAL A 58 8.21 4.73 6.16
C VAL A 58 8.68 3.46 6.89
N TYR A 59 8.04 2.34 6.63
CA TYR A 59 8.42 1.05 7.21
C TYR A 59 9.90 0.73 6.93
N ASP A 60 10.31 0.83 5.67
CA ASP A 60 11.69 0.56 5.28
C ASP A 60 12.68 1.56 5.90
N ALA A 61 12.34 2.84 5.92
CA ALA A 61 13.18 3.87 6.52
C ALA A 61 13.37 3.66 8.03
N MET A 62 12.32 3.26 8.72
CA MET A 62 12.37 2.95 10.16
C MET A 62 13.28 1.75 10.44
N GLU A 63 13.20 0.71 9.62
CA GLU A 63 14.08 -0.43 9.73
C GLU A 63 15.54 -0.06 9.46
N MET A 64 15.81 0.70 8.42
CA MET A 64 17.15 1.17 8.08
C MET A 64 17.75 2.05 9.17
N ALA A 65 16.93 2.80 9.88
CA ALA A 65 17.36 3.65 10.98
C ALA A 65 17.62 2.88 12.29
N GLY A 66 17.29 1.59 12.33
CA GLY A 66 17.40 0.79 13.55
C GLY A 66 16.27 1.03 14.55
N THR A 67 15.21 1.71 14.14
CA THR A 67 14.00 1.98 14.94
C THR A 67 12.80 1.38 14.23
N PRO A 68 12.59 0.06 14.30
CA PRO A 68 11.52 -0.60 13.55
C PRO A 68 10.14 -0.10 13.95
N CYS A 69 9.20 -0.22 13.03
CA CYS A 69 7.82 0.16 13.29
C CYS A 69 7.23 -0.65 14.45
N PRO A 70 6.40 -0.05 15.33
CA PRO A 70 5.74 -0.78 16.39
C PRO A 70 4.86 -1.92 15.85
N PHE A 71 4.81 -3.02 16.58
CA PHE A 71 3.96 -4.17 16.25
C PHE A 71 3.19 -4.59 17.50
N LEU A 72 1.88 -4.39 17.49
CA LEU A 72 0.99 -4.73 18.61
C LEU A 72 1.53 -4.28 19.98
N GLY A 73 2.00 -3.04 20.06
CA GLY A 73 2.57 -2.45 21.26
C GLY A 73 4.02 -2.81 21.53
N LYS A 74 4.63 -3.67 20.75
CA LYS A 74 6.04 -4.01 20.85
C LYS A 74 6.89 -3.05 20.05
N ILE A 75 8.02 -2.67 20.60
CA ILE A 75 8.98 -1.74 19.99
C ILE A 75 10.38 -2.35 20.00
N GLY A 76 11.30 -1.79 19.21
CA GLY A 76 12.69 -2.22 19.17
C GLY A 76 12.85 -3.64 18.62
N ASP A 77 13.76 -4.41 19.22
CA ASP A 77 14.08 -5.76 18.74
C ASP A 77 12.89 -6.71 18.77
N GLN A 78 11.99 -6.54 19.75
CA GLN A 78 10.76 -7.33 19.84
C GLN A 78 9.85 -7.06 18.65
N ALA A 79 9.76 -5.81 18.19
CA ALA A 79 8.99 -5.46 17.00
C ALA A 79 9.62 -6.09 15.76
N THR A 80 10.93 -6.05 15.63
CA THR A 80 11.65 -6.68 14.52
C THR A 80 11.35 -8.17 14.42
N ASP A 81 11.39 -8.88 15.54
CA ASP A 81 11.10 -10.31 15.60
C ASP A 81 9.66 -10.61 15.20
N GLU A 82 8.72 -9.80 15.65
CA GLU A 82 7.30 -9.94 15.30
C GLU A 82 7.02 -9.66 13.81
N TRP A 83 7.68 -8.67 13.23
CA TRP A 83 7.56 -8.40 11.80
C TRP A 83 8.09 -9.57 10.96
N LYS A 84 9.19 -10.17 11.37
CA LYS A 84 9.74 -11.36 10.70
C LYS A 84 8.83 -12.57 10.82
N ALA A 85 8.17 -12.73 11.97
CA ALA A 85 7.21 -13.82 12.21
C ALA A 85 5.89 -13.63 11.46
N ASN A 86 5.54 -12.41 11.07
CA ASN A 86 4.29 -12.04 10.41
C ASN A 86 4.53 -11.24 9.12
N PRO A 87 5.20 -11.83 8.13
CA PRO A 87 5.55 -11.09 6.91
C PRO A 87 4.33 -10.61 6.11
N HIS A 88 3.19 -11.26 6.28
CA HIS A 88 1.94 -10.87 5.63
C HIS A 88 1.36 -9.54 6.14
N ARG A 89 1.81 -9.06 7.29
CA ARG A 89 1.38 -7.77 7.86
C ARG A 89 2.29 -6.61 7.45
N ILE A 90 3.43 -6.89 6.82
CA ILE A 90 4.33 -5.84 6.32
C ILE A 90 3.60 -5.09 5.20
N PRO A 91 3.58 -3.74 5.25
CA PRO A 91 2.91 -2.96 4.21
C PRO A 91 3.55 -3.20 2.85
N VAL A 92 2.73 -3.25 1.81
CA VAL A 92 3.17 -3.45 0.43
C VAL A 92 2.90 -2.19 -0.38
N THR A 93 3.70 -1.96 -1.41
CA THR A 93 3.44 -0.90 -2.37
C THR A 93 2.45 -1.43 -3.43
N GLU A 94 1.70 -0.53 -4.04
CA GLU A 94 0.80 -0.88 -5.16
C GLU A 94 1.55 -1.61 -6.27
N GLU A 95 2.78 -1.22 -6.52
CA GLU A 95 3.64 -1.86 -7.51
C GLU A 95 3.96 -3.32 -7.13
N MET A 96 4.15 -3.60 -5.85
CA MET A 96 4.40 -4.96 -5.37
C MET A 96 3.15 -5.83 -5.45
N GLU A 97 1.99 -5.30 -5.09
CA GLU A 97 0.69 -5.97 -5.23
C GLU A 97 0.44 -6.37 -6.68
N THR A 98 0.64 -5.43 -7.60
CA THR A 98 0.44 -5.68 -9.03
C THR A 98 1.33 -6.81 -9.54
N LYS A 99 2.58 -6.85 -9.11
CA LYS A 99 3.53 -7.91 -9.50
C LYS A 99 3.12 -9.27 -8.95
N GLU A 100 2.71 -9.34 -7.70
CA GLU A 100 2.22 -10.59 -7.09
C GLU A 100 0.96 -11.10 -7.79
N ASP A 101 0.01 -10.22 -8.07
CA ASP A 101 -1.23 -10.57 -8.74
C ASP A 101 -0.99 -11.06 -10.16
N VAL A 102 -0.10 -10.40 -10.89
CA VAL A 102 0.31 -10.83 -12.24
C VAL A 102 1.00 -12.19 -12.17
N GLN A 103 1.87 -12.40 -11.20
CA GLN A 103 2.58 -13.67 -11.04
C GLN A 103 1.62 -14.81 -10.69
N LYS A 104 0.70 -14.59 -9.78
CA LYS A 104 -0.35 -15.56 -9.42
C LYS A 104 -1.23 -15.89 -10.62
N ARG A 105 -1.64 -14.89 -11.37
CA ARG A 105 -2.45 -15.08 -12.58
C ARG A 105 -1.71 -15.87 -13.64
N ASN A 106 -0.44 -15.55 -13.88
CA ASN A 106 0.39 -16.27 -14.86
C ASN A 106 0.63 -17.72 -14.44
N ALA A 107 0.84 -17.99 -13.17
CA ALA A 107 0.97 -19.34 -12.62
C ALA A 107 -0.34 -20.13 -12.79
N ALA A 108 -1.49 -19.52 -12.55
CA ALA A 108 -2.80 -20.14 -12.74
C ALA A 108 -3.06 -20.46 -14.21
N VAL A 109 -2.72 -19.56 -15.12
CA VAL A 109 -2.86 -19.78 -16.57
C VAL A 109 -1.93 -20.89 -17.04
N ALA A 110 -0.69 -20.94 -16.58
CA ALA A 110 0.27 -22.00 -16.92
C ALA A 110 -0.21 -23.37 -16.41
N ALA A 111 -0.73 -23.46 -15.20
CA ALA A 111 -1.31 -24.69 -14.65
C ALA A 111 -2.56 -25.13 -15.42
N GLY A 112 -3.45 -24.20 -15.78
CA GLY A 112 -4.63 -24.46 -16.58
C GLY A 112 -4.27 -24.93 -18.00
N GLY A 113 -3.26 -24.33 -18.61
CA GLY A 113 -2.76 -24.72 -19.94
C GLY A 113 -2.17 -26.13 -19.96
N LEU A 114 -1.44 -26.51 -18.92
CA LEU A 114 -0.89 -27.86 -18.78
C LEU A 114 -1.99 -28.92 -18.58
N SER A 115 -3.03 -28.63 -17.84
CA SER A 115 -4.18 -29.53 -17.65
C SER A 115 -4.92 -29.78 -18.96
N LEU A 116 -5.14 -28.72 -19.76
CA LEU A 116 -5.79 -28.83 -21.07
C LEU A 116 -4.95 -29.64 -22.06
N ALA A 117 -3.64 -29.42 -22.11
CA ALA A 117 -2.73 -30.15 -22.97
C ALA A 117 -2.70 -31.65 -22.59
N LEU A 118 -2.70 -31.95 -21.28
CA LEU A 118 -2.74 -33.33 -20.81
C LEU A 118 -4.06 -34.02 -21.18
N LEU A 119 -5.19 -33.31 -21.10
CA LEU A 119 -6.50 -33.84 -21.46
C LEU A 119 -6.60 -34.14 -22.98
N LEU A 120 -6.00 -33.29 -23.80
CA LEU A 120 -5.94 -33.49 -25.24
C LEU A 120 -5.03 -34.65 -25.66
N LEU A 121 -4.01 -34.97 -24.87
CA LEU A 121 -3.11 -36.10 -25.10
C LEU A 121 -3.73 -37.44 -24.66
N LEU A 122 -4.72 -37.41 -23.77
CA LEU A 122 -5.42 -38.59 -23.30
C LEU A 122 -6.69 -38.93 -24.09
N LEU A 123 -7.07 -38.08 -25.02
CA LEU A 123 -8.17 -38.29 -25.95
C LEU A 123 -7.63 -38.82 -27.27
#